data_2c70441c2bd3ca7312b3214564418dcf
#
_entry.id   2c70441c2bd3ca7312b3214564418dcf
#
_cell.length_a   1.000
_cell.length_b   1.000
_cell.length_c   1.000
_cell.angle_alpha   90.00
_cell.angle_beta   90.00
_cell.angle_gamma   90.00
#
_symmetry.space_group_name_H-M   'P 1'
#
loop_
_entity.id
_entity.type
_entity.pdbx_description
1 polymer ?
#
loop_
_entity_poly.entity_id
_entity_poly.type
_entity_poly.pdbx_seq_one_letter_code
_entity_poly.pdbx_strand_id
1 'polypeptide(L)'
;VTISSFISGVLDLAIQRFYSYAMGARQKDQLVKIFSISIKCSAILAVTIFIMLEIAGLWYIENKLVVPIGKIEIVKMCFHFAVITFLCTILQIPFTATIFAHEDMGAYASISSVECLLKLLVAFLIGRVFLDNLSFYCLGLMLVAILIYICYALWGYTRYEECKHYTNVKENDLYKKILSFSGWTLFGSFAKITMVQGSTLLLNSFFGPLTNASFAIALQISNAFTTLSNNMVLAVRPAMIKSYAEKDERYLQLLFSFSNKFMYYFLLIIGLPMITEMPLIEKLWLGNSVNHEI
;
A
#
# COMPACT_ATOMS: atom_id res chain seq x y z
N VAL A 1 7.68 7.60 0.57
CA VAL A 1 6.64 6.68 1.08
C VAL A 1 5.45 6.63 0.12
N THR A 2 4.85 7.77 -0.28
CA THR A 2 3.62 7.80 -1.11
C THR A 2 3.81 7.15 -2.50
N ILE A 3 4.92 7.43 -3.18
CA ILE A 3 5.25 6.83 -4.48
C ILE A 3 5.47 5.33 -4.34
N SER A 4 6.08 4.90 -3.25
CA SER A 4 6.33 3.49 -2.92
C SER A 4 5.03 2.70 -2.82
N SER A 5 4.12 3.17 -1.97
CA SER A 5 2.82 2.54 -1.74
C SER A 5 1.98 2.47 -3.02
N PHE A 6 2.15 3.46 -3.89
CA PHE A 6 1.46 3.52 -5.17
C PHE A 6 1.92 2.42 -6.14
N ILE A 7 3.24 2.30 -6.35
CA ILE A 7 3.78 1.31 -7.29
C ILE A 7 3.55 -0.12 -6.78
N SER A 8 3.80 -0.36 -5.49
CA SER A 8 3.58 -1.67 -4.89
C SER A 8 2.11 -2.08 -4.91
N GLY A 9 1.19 -1.16 -4.58
CA GLY A 9 -0.24 -1.45 -4.57
C GLY A 9 -0.82 -1.84 -5.94
N VAL A 10 -0.32 -1.24 -7.02
CA VAL A 10 -0.76 -1.59 -8.38
C VAL A 10 -0.33 -3.00 -8.77
N LEU A 11 0.92 -3.37 -8.49
CA LEU A 11 1.43 -4.70 -8.81
C LEU A 11 0.76 -5.77 -7.93
N ASP A 12 0.58 -5.48 -6.63
CA ASP A 12 -0.12 -6.36 -5.69
C ASP A 12 -1.55 -6.68 -6.17
N LEU A 13 -2.29 -5.65 -6.58
CA LEU A 13 -3.65 -5.79 -7.09
C LEU A 13 -3.72 -6.65 -8.37
N ALA A 14 -2.77 -6.49 -9.26
CA ALA A 14 -2.68 -7.30 -10.48
C ALA A 14 -2.40 -8.77 -10.14
N ILE A 15 -1.39 -9.04 -9.34
CA ILE A 15 -1.00 -10.39 -8.94
C ILE A 15 -2.13 -11.08 -8.19
N GLN A 16 -2.74 -10.40 -7.21
CA GLN A 16 -3.89 -10.91 -6.45
C GLN A 16 -5.04 -11.32 -7.36
N ARG A 17 -5.35 -10.52 -8.39
CA ARG A 17 -6.42 -10.85 -9.35
C ARG A 17 -6.14 -12.14 -10.10
N PHE A 18 -4.94 -12.28 -10.69
CA PHE A 18 -4.59 -13.48 -11.46
C PHE A 18 -4.52 -14.71 -10.57
N TYR A 19 -4.02 -14.56 -9.35
CA TYR A 19 -3.97 -15.62 -8.36
C TYR A 19 -5.36 -16.13 -7.98
N SER A 20 -6.26 -15.22 -7.56
CA SER A 20 -7.61 -15.57 -7.15
C SER A 20 -8.41 -16.19 -8.31
N TYR A 21 -8.20 -15.72 -9.54
CA TYR A 21 -8.82 -16.31 -10.73
C TYR A 21 -8.32 -17.74 -10.99
N ALA A 22 -7.01 -17.98 -10.98
CA ALA A 22 -6.44 -19.30 -11.18
C ALA A 22 -6.87 -20.29 -10.09
N MET A 23 -7.02 -19.81 -8.86
CA MET A 23 -7.49 -20.60 -7.72
C MET A 23 -8.97 -21.01 -7.90
N GLY A 24 -9.86 -20.08 -8.28
CA GLY A 24 -11.25 -20.39 -8.58
C GLY A 24 -11.40 -21.31 -9.77
N ALA A 25 -10.58 -21.16 -10.79
CA ALA A 25 -10.54 -22.06 -11.94
C ALA A 25 -9.87 -23.42 -11.64
N ARG A 26 -9.41 -23.68 -10.41
CA ARG A 26 -8.73 -24.91 -9.95
C ARG A 26 -7.48 -25.29 -10.75
N GLN A 27 -6.77 -24.31 -11.29
CA GLN A 27 -5.61 -24.49 -12.16
C GLN A 27 -4.30 -24.44 -11.34
N LYS A 28 -4.00 -25.50 -10.58
CA LYS A 28 -2.83 -25.56 -9.69
C LYS A 28 -1.50 -25.23 -10.37
N ASP A 29 -1.29 -25.74 -11.59
CA ASP A 29 -0.06 -25.45 -12.34
C ASP A 29 0.11 -23.96 -12.67
N GLN A 30 -1.00 -23.25 -12.85
CA GLN A 30 -0.94 -21.81 -13.08
C GLN A 30 -0.59 -21.01 -11.82
N LEU A 31 -0.93 -21.50 -10.62
CA LEU A 31 -0.56 -20.82 -9.37
C LEU A 31 0.96 -20.74 -9.22
N VAL A 32 1.67 -21.84 -9.45
CA VAL A 32 3.14 -21.87 -9.43
C VAL A 32 3.74 -20.93 -10.48
N LYS A 33 3.16 -20.90 -11.68
CA LYS A 33 3.60 -19.99 -12.75
C LYS A 33 3.38 -18.52 -12.37
N ILE A 34 2.22 -18.18 -11.83
CA ILE A 34 1.90 -16.80 -11.41
C ILE A 34 2.84 -16.37 -10.28
N PHE A 35 3.11 -17.25 -9.30
CA PHE A 35 4.06 -16.95 -8.23
C PHE A 35 5.46 -16.70 -8.77
N SER A 36 5.95 -17.58 -9.65
CA SER A 36 7.27 -17.44 -10.27
C SER A 36 7.41 -16.16 -11.11
N ILE A 37 6.35 -15.76 -11.82
CA ILE A 37 6.30 -14.51 -12.58
C ILE A 37 6.28 -13.32 -11.64
N SER A 38 5.48 -13.37 -10.57
CA SER A 38 5.37 -12.27 -9.61
C SER A 38 6.70 -12.01 -8.90
N ILE A 39 7.44 -13.03 -8.49
CA ILE A 39 8.78 -12.87 -7.92
C ILE A 39 9.72 -12.21 -8.93
N LYS A 40 9.73 -12.67 -10.19
CA LYS A 40 10.57 -12.05 -11.22
C LYS A 40 10.20 -10.60 -11.48
N CYS A 41 8.92 -10.30 -11.63
CA CYS A 41 8.45 -8.93 -11.86
C CYS A 41 8.79 -8.03 -10.68
N SER A 42 8.58 -8.49 -9.44
CA SER A 42 8.94 -7.73 -8.24
C SER A 42 10.44 -7.52 -8.12
N ALA A 43 11.26 -8.53 -8.43
CA ALA A 43 12.72 -8.40 -8.41
C ALA A 43 13.23 -7.43 -9.48
N ILE A 44 12.74 -7.53 -10.72
CA ILE A 44 13.11 -6.60 -11.80
C ILE A 44 12.70 -5.17 -11.43
N LEU A 45 11.47 -4.99 -10.92
CA LEU A 45 10.98 -3.69 -10.48
C LEU A 45 11.83 -3.13 -9.35
N ALA A 46 12.16 -3.96 -8.35
CA ALA A 46 13.01 -3.57 -7.22
C ALA A 46 14.41 -3.12 -7.70
N VAL A 47 15.05 -3.87 -8.59
CA VAL A 47 16.36 -3.51 -9.15
C VAL A 47 16.29 -2.22 -9.98
N THR A 48 15.27 -2.07 -10.82
CA THR A 48 15.09 -0.87 -11.65
C THR A 48 14.90 0.37 -10.78
N ILE A 49 14.06 0.27 -9.75
CA ILE A 49 13.80 1.38 -8.83
C ILE A 49 15.02 1.66 -7.96
N PHE A 50 15.73 0.62 -7.52
CA PHE A 50 17.00 0.80 -6.80
C PHE A 50 17.97 1.65 -7.58
N ILE A 51 18.27 1.27 -8.84
CA ILE A 51 19.18 2.01 -9.70
C ILE A 51 18.70 3.46 -9.92
N MET A 52 17.41 3.62 -10.18
CA MET A 52 16.82 4.95 -10.40
C MET A 52 16.93 5.84 -9.16
N LEU A 53 16.65 5.30 -7.98
CA LEU A 53 16.72 6.05 -6.73
C LEU A 53 18.16 6.36 -6.34
N GLU A 54 19.09 5.42 -6.49
CA GLU A 54 20.51 5.68 -6.19
C GLU A 54 21.09 6.79 -7.09
N ILE A 55 20.80 6.76 -8.39
CA ILE A 55 21.30 7.79 -9.31
C ILE A 55 20.61 9.14 -9.06
N ALA A 56 19.29 9.18 -9.14
CA ALA A 56 18.53 10.43 -9.06
C ALA A 56 18.47 10.98 -7.63
N GLY A 57 18.35 10.11 -6.63
CA GLY A 57 18.22 10.50 -5.23
C GLY A 57 19.53 11.04 -4.65
N LEU A 58 20.66 10.38 -4.90
CA LEU A 58 21.96 10.88 -4.46
C LEU A 58 22.32 12.19 -5.16
N TRP A 59 22.07 12.28 -6.48
CA TRP A 59 22.25 13.54 -7.20
C TRP A 59 21.42 14.68 -6.60
N TYR A 60 20.16 14.41 -6.24
CA TYR A 60 19.28 15.40 -5.62
C TYR A 60 19.77 15.83 -4.23
N ILE A 61 20.22 14.87 -3.41
CA ILE A 61 20.75 15.15 -2.06
C ILE A 61 22.00 16.03 -2.14
N GLU A 62 22.88 15.76 -3.10
CA GLU A 62 24.16 16.48 -3.23
C GLU A 62 24.01 17.87 -3.85
N ASN A 63 23.06 18.05 -4.79
CA ASN A 63 23.01 19.28 -5.60
C ASN A 63 21.83 20.19 -5.30
N LYS A 64 20.75 19.69 -4.70
CA LYS A 64 19.51 20.45 -4.53
C LYS A 64 19.02 20.52 -3.07
N LEU A 65 19.35 19.54 -2.26
CA LEU A 65 18.83 19.47 -0.90
C LEU A 65 19.62 20.41 0.02
N VAL A 66 18.92 21.36 0.65
CA VAL A 66 19.52 22.25 1.66
C VAL A 66 19.53 21.50 3.00
N VAL A 67 20.71 21.08 3.42
CA VAL A 67 20.94 20.34 4.68
C VAL A 67 21.81 21.18 5.61
N PRO A 68 21.55 21.19 6.93
CA PRO A 68 22.44 21.84 7.91
C PRO A 68 23.88 21.33 7.79
N ILE A 69 24.85 22.24 8.02
CA ILE A 69 26.29 21.95 7.88
C ILE A 69 26.65 20.74 8.76
N GLY A 70 27.33 19.74 8.19
CA GLY A 70 27.78 18.54 8.89
C GLY A 70 26.78 17.38 8.98
N LYS A 71 25.53 17.53 8.47
CA LYS A 71 24.52 16.44 8.53
C LYS A 71 24.29 15.70 7.22
N ILE A 72 25.04 16.02 6.16
CA ILE A 72 24.84 15.42 4.83
C ILE A 72 25.07 13.90 4.83
N GLU A 73 26.07 13.42 5.58
CA GLU A 73 26.36 11.98 5.71
C GLU A 73 25.20 11.24 6.39
N ILE A 74 24.59 11.84 7.42
CA ILE A 74 23.42 11.28 8.12
C ILE A 74 22.23 11.18 7.14
N VAL A 75 22.02 12.22 6.34
CA VAL A 75 20.93 12.24 5.33
C VAL A 75 21.15 11.17 4.26
N LYS A 76 22.38 11.00 3.76
CA LYS A 76 22.72 9.93 2.79
C LYS A 76 22.47 8.54 3.40
N MET A 77 22.89 8.31 4.63
CA MET A 77 22.65 7.05 5.33
C MET A 77 21.16 6.77 5.51
N CYS A 78 20.38 7.77 5.96
CA CYS A 78 18.93 7.64 6.08
C CYS A 78 18.26 7.38 4.73
N PHE A 79 18.76 7.98 3.65
CA PHE A 79 18.27 7.73 2.30
C PHE A 79 18.46 6.26 1.90
N HIS A 80 19.66 5.68 2.10
CA HIS A 80 19.90 4.26 1.82
C HIS A 80 18.99 3.34 2.65
N PHE A 81 18.77 3.64 3.95
CA PHE A 81 17.83 2.89 4.77
C PHE A 81 16.40 2.97 4.23
N ALA A 82 15.97 4.14 3.78
CA ALA A 82 14.65 4.32 3.17
C ALA A 82 14.52 3.55 1.84
N VAL A 83 15.57 3.52 1.03
CA VAL A 83 15.62 2.74 -0.22
C VAL A 83 15.47 1.25 0.09
N ILE A 84 16.23 0.71 1.05
CA ILE A 84 16.13 -0.71 1.44
C ILE A 84 14.74 -1.03 1.96
N THR A 85 14.17 -0.18 2.82
CA THR A 85 12.78 -0.31 3.31
C THR A 85 11.80 -0.44 2.16
N PHE A 86 11.95 0.40 1.13
CA PHE A 86 11.11 0.37 -0.05
C PHE A 86 11.29 -0.92 -0.86
N LEU A 87 12.52 -1.38 -1.07
CA LEU A 87 12.77 -2.62 -1.77
C LEU A 87 12.15 -3.83 -1.07
N CYS A 88 12.21 -3.89 0.26
CA CYS A 88 11.53 -4.92 1.04
C CYS A 88 10.02 -4.90 0.80
N THR A 89 9.40 -3.72 0.72
CA THR A 89 7.97 -3.56 0.43
C THR A 89 7.60 -4.10 -0.97
N ILE A 90 8.46 -3.92 -1.97
CA ILE A 90 8.22 -4.48 -3.31
C ILE A 90 8.40 -6.00 -3.33
N LEU A 91 9.45 -6.50 -2.67
CA LEU A 91 9.77 -7.93 -2.67
C LEU A 91 8.76 -8.77 -1.86
N GLN A 92 8.01 -8.16 -0.94
CA GLN A 92 6.94 -8.87 -0.21
C GLN A 92 5.66 -9.07 -1.03
N ILE A 93 5.45 -8.32 -2.13
CA ILE A 93 4.19 -8.36 -2.92
C ILE A 93 3.76 -9.76 -3.35
N PRO A 94 4.64 -10.65 -3.87
CA PRO A 94 4.23 -12.00 -4.25
C PRO A 94 3.62 -12.79 -3.09
N PHE A 95 4.15 -12.62 -1.89
CA PHE A 95 3.70 -13.33 -0.69
C PHE A 95 2.39 -12.76 -0.16
N THR A 96 2.25 -11.43 -0.10
CA THR A 96 1.00 -10.78 0.32
C THR A 96 -0.14 -11.11 -0.63
N ALA A 97 0.11 -11.08 -1.94
CA ALA A 97 -0.88 -11.45 -2.95
C ALA A 97 -1.34 -12.91 -2.82
N THR A 98 -0.42 -13.84 -2.48
CA THR A 98 -0.75 -15.24 -2.22
C THR A 98 -1.64 -15.38 -0.98
N ILE A 99 -1.30 -14.73 0.14
CA ILE A 99 -2.10 -14.71 1.38
C ILE A 99 -3.52 -14.22 1.11
N PHE A 100 -3.66 -13.11 0.38
CA PHE A 100 -4.98 -12.60 -0.01
C PHE A 100 -5.75 -13.56 -0.90
N ALA A 101 -5.10 -14.19 -1.87
CA ALA A 101 -5.75 -15.14 -2.76
C ALA A 101 -6.24 -16.40 -2.02
N HIS A 102 -5.52 -16.83 -0.98
CA HIS A 102 -5.96 -17.89 -0.08
C HIS A 102 -7.00 -17.44 0.96
N GLU A 103 -7.37 -16.17 0.97
CA GLU A 103 -8.31 -15.57 1.93
C GLU A 103 -7.83 -15.69 3.40
N ASP A 104 -6.52 -15.86 3.61
CA ASP A 104 -5.92 -15.97 4.94
C ASP A 104 -5.74 -14.58 5.57
N MET A 105 -6.89 -13.90 5.77
CA MET A 105 -6.93 -12.54 6.33
C MET A 105 -6.40 -12.50 7.77
N GLY A 106 -6.47 -13.64 8.50
CA GLY A 106 -5.94 -13.76 9.84
C GLY A 106 -4.42 -13.63 9.87
N ALA A 107 -3.73 -14.28 8.93
CA ALA A 107 -2.28 -14.18 8.79
C ALA A 107 -1.86 -12.74 8.44
N TYR A 108 -2.53 -12.15 7.44
CA TYR A 108 -2.27 -10.76 7.05
C TYR A 108 -2.47 -9.80 8.22
N ALA A 109 -3.60 -9.89 8.92
CA ALA A 109 -3.90 -9.02 10.05
C ALA A 109 -2.88 -9.17 11.19
N SER A 110 -2.46 -10.41 11.49
CA SER A 110 -1.47 -10.69 12.54
C SER A 110 -0.12 -10.06 12.20
N ILE A 111 0.40 -10.29 10.98
CA ILE A 111 1.69 -9.74 10.55
C ILE A 111 1.64 -8.20 10.49
N SER A 112 0.56 -7.62 9.96
CA SER A 112 0.39 -6.16 9.90
C SER A 112 0.25 -5.53 11.29
N SER A 113 -0.38 -6.21 12.24
CA SER A 113 -0.45 -5.75 13.64
C SER A 113 0.92 -5.74 14.30
N VAL A 114 1.72 -6.79 14.09
CA VAL A 114 3.11 -6.85 14.55
C VAL A 114 3.93 -5.73 13.93
N GLU A 115 3.77 -5.47 12.63
CA GLU A 115 4.43 -4.36 11.94
C GLU A 115 4.12 -3.00 12.60
N CYS A 116 2.84 -2.75 12.87
CA CYS A 116 2.39 -1.53 13.53
C CYS A 116 3.00 -1.37 14.93
N LEU A 117 2.97 -2.43 15.73
CA LEU A 117 3.56 -2.43 17.07
C LEU A 117 5.07 -2.21 17.05
N LEU A 118 5.79 -2.85 16.12
CA LEU A 118 7.24 -2.66 15.98
C LEU A 118 7.59 -1.23 15.56
N LYS A 119 6.84 -0.63 14.61
CA LYS A 119 7.03 0.78 14.21
C LYS A 119 6.77 1.73 15.39
N LEU A 120 5.75 1.45 16.19
CA LEU A 120 5.46 2.22 17.40
C LEU A 120 6.56 2.06 18.44
N LEU A 121 7.10 0.87 18.62
CA LEU A 121 8.22 0.60 19.51
C LEU A 121 9.48 1.37 19.07
N VAL A 122 9.81 1.37 17.77
CA VAL A 122 10.91 2.17 17.21
C VAL A 122 10.70 3.65 17.52
N ALA A 123 9.49 4.18 17.31
CA ALA A 123 9.18 5.58 17.61
C ALA A 123 9.31 5.90 19.12
N PHE A 124 8.90 4.98 19.98
CA PHE A 124 9.00 5.16 21.44
C PHE A 124 10.46 5.14 21.95
N LEU A 125 11.35 4.41 21.27
CA LEU A 125 12.76 4.31 21.61
C LEU A 125 13.61 5.50 21.12
N ILE A 126 13.05 6.40 20.29
CA ILE A 126 13.73 7.62 19.85
C ILE A 126 14.14 8.45 21.08
N GLY A 127 15.38 8.91 21.10
CA GLY A 127 15.93 9.74 22.19
C GLY A 127 16.42 8.96 23.40
N ARG A 128 16.26 7.64 23.44
CA ARG A 128 16.77 6.77 24.51
C ARG A 128 18.08 6.06 24.14
N VAL A 129 18.49 6.15 22.88
CA VAL A 129 19.70 5.52 22.37
C VAL A 129 20.70 6.60 22.00
N PHE A 130 22.01 6.32 22.17
CA PHE A 130 23.11 7.27 21.93
C PHE A 130 23.36 7.62 20.45
N LEU A 131 22.56 7.07 19.53
CA LEU A 131 22.60 7.40 18.09
C LEU A 131 21.82 8.71 17.83
N ASP A 132 22.18 9.38 16.72
CA ASP A 132 21.38 10.50 16.22
C ASP A 132 19.93 10.04 15.97
N ASN A 133 18.97 10.77 16.52
CA ASN A 133 17.54 10.38 16.52
C ASN A 133 17.01 10.01 15.13
N LEU A 134 17.44 10.75 14.10
CA LEU A 134 17.02 10.51 12.74
C LEU A 134 17.59 9.19 12.19
N SER A 135 18.89 8.96 12.40
CA SER A 135 19.56 7.74 11.97
C SER A 135 18.97 6.50 12.65
N PHE A 136 18.74 6.57 13.95
CA PHE A 136 18.11 5.49 14.70
C PHE A 136 16.72 5.17 14.18
N TYR A 137 15.90 6.19 13.90
CA TYR A 137 14.55 6.01 13.37
C TYR A 137 14.56 5.34 12.00
N CYS A 138 15.37 5.84 11.07
CA CYS A 138 15.47 5.28 9.72
C CYS A 138 15.99 3.83 9.74
N LEU A 139 17.01 3.54 10.56
CA LEU A 139 17.53 2.20 10.75
C LEU A 139 16.49 1.26 11.35
N GLY A 140 15.77 1.73 12.38
CA GLY A 140 14.68 0.96 12.99
C GLY A 140 13.58 0.59 12.01
N LEU A 141 13.13 1.54 11.17
CA LEU A 141 12.15 1.27 10.13
C LEU A 141 12.66 0.28 9.06
N MET A 142 13.94 0.35 8.70
CA MET A 142 14.56 -0.60 7.78
C MET A 142 14.56 -2.01 8.38
N LEU A 143 14.98 -2.16 9.65
CA LEU A 143 14.98 -3.46 10.33
C LEU A 143 13.57 -4.06 10.45
N VAL A 144 12.59 -3.22 10.78
CA VAL A 144 11.17 -3.65 10.79
C VAL A 144 10.75 -4.14 9.40
N ALA A 145 11.06 -3.40 8.33
CA ALA A 145 10.68 -3.79 6.97
C ALA A 145 11.31 -5.13 6.55
N ILE A 146 12.59 -5.35 6.88
CA ILE A 146 13.29 -6.61 6.62
C ILE A 146 12.62 -7.76 7.40
N LEU A 147 12.33 -7.55 8.68
CA LEU A 147 11.69 -8.56 9.53
C LEU A 147 10.31 -8.92 8.99
N ILE A 148 9.49 -7.95 8.62
CA ILE A 148 8.15 -8.16 8.07
C ILE A 148 8.21 -8.87 6.72
N TYR A 149 9.15 -8.51 5.83
CA TYR A 149 9.39 -9.24 4.59
C TYR A 149 9.71 -10.72 4.87
N ILE A 150 10.59 -11.00 5.84
CA ILE A 150 10.94 -12.36 6.25
C ILE A 150 9.71 -13.10 6.81
N CYS A 151 8.88 -12.45 7.62
CA CYS A 151 7.66 -13.04 8.16
C CYS A 151 6.69 -13.44 7.03
N TYR A 152 6.44 -12.56 6.06
CA TYR A 152 5.59 -12.88 4.91
C TYR A 152 6.18 -14.01 4.05
N ALA A 153 7.49 -13.99 3.80
CA ALA A 153 8.16 -15.03 3.03
C ALA A 153 8.10 -16.38 3.75
N LEU A 154 8.43 -16.45 5.05
CA LEU A 154 8.35 -17.67 5.84
C LEU A 154 6.92 -18.22 5.90
N TRP A 155 5.92 -17.34 6.11
CA TRP A 155 4.52 -17.77 6.09
C TRP A 155 4.15 -18.36 4.73
N GLY A 156 4.49 -17.71 3.63
CA GLY A 156 4.25 -18.20 2.28
C GLY A 156 4.91 -19.56 2.03
N TYR A 157 6.21 -19.68 2.30
CA TYR A 157 6.95 -20.93 2.07
C TYR A 157 6.50 -22.08 2.96
N THR A 158 6.04 -21.82 4.18
CA THR A 158 5.61 -22.90 5.10
C THR A 158 4.19 -23.37 4.81
N ARG A 159 3.30 -22.44 4.42
CA ARG A 159 1.86 -22.72 4.34
C ARG A 159 1.39 -23.09 2.93
N TYR A 160 2.00 -22.53 1.87
CA TYR A 160 1.51 -22.67 0.49
C TYR A 160 2.52 -23.45 -0.36
N GLU A 161 2.03 -24.50 -1.05
CA GLU A 161 2.87 -25.38 -1.86
C GLU A 161 3.44 -24.65 -3.10
N GLU A 162 2.66 -23.78 -3.71
CA GLU A 162 3.07 -23.01 -4.88
C GLU A 162 4.26 -22.08 -4.61
N CYS A 163 4.44 -21.66 -3.36
CA CYS A 163 5.59 -20.84 -2.97
C CYS A 163 6.89 -21.63 -2.89
N LYS A 164 6.81 -22.98 -2.71
CA LYS A 164 7.98 -23.85 -2.63
C LYS A 164 8.60 -24.19 -3.97
N HIS A 165 7.80 -24.11 -5.04
CA HIS A 165 8.21 -24.52 -6.38
C HIS A 165 8.40 -23.31 -7.28
N TYR A 166 9.64 -23.08 -7.70
CA TYR A 166 9.97 -22.07 -8.68
C TYR A 166 10.08 -22.69 -10.07
N THR A 167 9.28 -22.20 -11.02
CA THR A 167 9.32 -22.68 -12.39
C THR A 167 9.78 -21.57 -13.32
N ASN A 168 10.75 -21.88 -14.21
CA ASN A 168 11.18 -20.91 -15.21
C ASN A 168 10.14 -20.82 -16.33
N VAL A 169 9.17 -19.92 -16.14
CA VAL A 169 8.06 -19.73 -17.09
C VAL A 169 8.58 -19.00 -18.31
N LYS A 170 8.44 -19.63 -19.50
CA LYS A 170 8.74 -19.02 -20.80
C LYS A 170 7.47 -18.48 -21.51
N GLU A 171 6.30 -18.56 -20.87
CA GLU A 171 5.04 -18.09 -21.43
C GLU A 171 4.97 -16.56 -21.45
N ASN A 172 5.34 -15.95 -22.57
CA ASN A 172 5.27 -14.50 -22.76
C ASN A 172 3.85 -13.94 -22.62
N ASP A 173 2.83 -14.77 -22.86
CA ASP A 173 1.43 -14.34 -22.85
C ASP A 173 0.93 -13.98 -21.44
N LEU A 174 1.30 -14.76 -20.44
CA LEU A 174 0.93 -14.50 -19.05
C LEU A 174 1.67 -13.26 -18.48
N TYR A 175 2.96 -13.11 -18.81
CA TYR A 175 3.71 -11.89 -18.51
C TYR A 175 3.04 -10.64 -19.10
N LYS A 176 2.69 -10.72 -20.37
CA LYS A 176 2.05 -9.63 -21.10
C LYS A 176 0.70 -9.23 -20.49
N LYS A 177 -0.10 -10.21 -20.08
CA LYS A 177 -1.38 -9.96 -19.41
C LYS A 177 -1.21 -9.27 -18.06
N ILE A 178 -0.30 -9.74 -17.21
CA ILE A 178 -0.02 -9.15 -15.89
C ILE A 178 0.52 -7.73 -16.05
N LEU A 179 1.51 -7.52 -16.92
CA LEU A 179 2.11 -6.20 -17.15
C LEU A 179 1.12 -5.23 -17.80
N SER A 180 0.31 -5.67 -18.74
CA SER A 180 -0.71 -4.82 -19.36
C SER A 180 -1.76 -4.38 -18.35
N PHE A 181 -2.25 -5.30 -17.52
CA PHE A 181 -3.21 -4.96 -16.46
C PHE A 181 -2.59 -4.00 -15.45
N SER A 182 -1.35 -4.25 -15.02
CA SER A 182 -0.62 -3.36 -14.11
C SER A 182 -0.44 -1.97 -14.72
N GLY A 183 -0.09 -1.89 -16.02
CA GLY A 183 0.07 -0.63 -16.73
C GLY A 183 -1.21 0.21 -16.77
N TRP A 184 -2.35 -0.40 -17.11
CA TRP A 184 -3.65 0.29 -17.09
C TRP A 184 -4.06 0.73 -15.68
N THR A 185 -3.81 -0.09 -14.67
CA THR A 185 -4.06 0.25 -13.27
C THR A 185 -3.16 1.39 -12.81
N LEU A 186 -1.89 1.39 -13.22
CA LEU A 186 -0.96 2.50 -12.99
C LEU A 186 -1.48 3.81 -13.58
N PHE A 187 -1.91 3.78 -14.83
CA PHE A 187 -2.45 4.97 -15.51
C PHE A 187 -3.70 5.51 -14.80
N GLY A 188 -4.65 4.64 -14.43
CA GLY A 188 -5.84 5.05 -13.68
C GLY A 188 -5.52 5.65 -12.31
N SER A 189 -4.56 5.06 -11.61
CA SER A 189 -4.13 5.55 -10.30
C SER A 189 -3.34 6.87 -10.41
N PHE A 190 -2.52 7.04 -11.45
CA PHE A 190 -1.84 8.28 -11.76
C PHE A 190 -2.85 9.41 -12.04
N ALA A 191 -3.89 9.14 -12.82
CA ALA A 191 -4.96 10.09 -13.08
C ALA A 191 -5.65 10.54 -11.78
N LYS A 192 -5.92 9.62 -10.85
CA LYS A 192 -6.49 9.94 -9.52
C LYS A 192 -5.58 10.85 -8.71
N ILE A 193 -4.28 10.55 -8.66
CA ILE A 193 -3.31 11.39 -7.95
C ILE A 193 -3.24 12.78 -8.58
N THR A 194 -3.15 12.84 -9.90
CA THR A 194 -3.10 14.13 -10.63
C THR A 194 -4.35 14.95 -10.38
N MET A 195 -5.52 14.34 -10.31
CA MET A 195 -6.76 15.03 -9.99
C MET A 195 -6.69 15.66 -8.58
N VAL A 196 -6.28 14.92 -7.57
CA VAL A 196 -6.21 15.42 -6.18
C VAL A 196 -5.13 16.50 -6.04
N GLN A 197 -3.92 16.24 -6.54
CA GLN A 197 -2.81 17.21 -6.47
C GLN A 197 -3.05 18.42 -7.34
N GLY A 198 -3.62 18.22 -8.52
CA GLY A 198 -4.03 19.31 -9.41
C GLY A 198 -5.08 20.22 -8.77
N SER A 199 -6.10 19.64 -8.12
CA SER A 199 -7.10 20.42 -7.36
C SER A 199 -6.45 21.24 -6.25
N THR A 200 -5.52 20.65 -5.50
CA THR A 200 -4.77 21.36 -4.44
C THR A 200 -3.96 22.54 -4.99
N LEU A 201 -3.28 22.35 -6.13
CA LEU A 201 -2.51 23.42 -6.78
C LEU A 201 -3.40 24.54 -7.30
N LEU A 202 -4.52 24.19 -7.93
CA LEU A 202 -5.48 25.17 -8.44
C LEU A 202 -6.12 25.96 -7.30
N LEU A 203 -6.57 25.29 -6.24
CA LEU A 203 -7.16 25.96 -5.08
C LEU A 203 -6.16 26.92 -4.42
N ASN A 204 -4.92 26.49 -4.24
CA ASN A 204 -3.89 27.36 -3.69
C ASN A 204 -3.59 28.58 -4.58
N SER A 205 -3.55 28.38 -5.91
CA SER A 205 -3.21 29.44 -6.87
C SER A 205 -4.31 30.47 -7.05
N PHE A 206 -5.59 30.04 -7.04
CA PHE A 206 -6.73 30.93 -7.31
C PHE A 206 -7.42 31.46 -6.05
N PHE A 207 -7.44 30.68 -4.96
CA PHE A 207 -8.21 30.98 -3.75
C PHE A 207 -7.33 31.18 -2.51
N GLY A 208 -6.03 30.89 -2.64
CA GLY A 208 -5.06 31.12 -1.57
C GLY A 208 -4.93 30.00 -0.55
N PRO A 209 -4.02 30.18 0.46
CA PRO A 209 -3.65 29.11 1.39
C PRO A 209 -4.79 28.69 2.34
N LEU A 210 -5.68 29.59 2.70
CA LEU A 210 -6.79 29.31 3.64
C LEU A 210 -7.75 28.26 3.07
N THR A 211 -8.21 28.49 1.83
CA THR A 211 -9.09 27.54 1.11
C THR A 211 -8.40 26.19 0.88
N ASN A 212 -7.09 26.22 0.62
CA ASN A 212 -6.32 24.99 0.47
C ASN A 212 -6.20 24.21 1.78
N ALA A 213 -6.10 24.88 2.93
CA ALA A 213 -6.10 24.25 4.25
C ALA A 213 -7.46 23.58 4.55
N SER A 214 -8.57 24.27 4.25
CA SER A 214 -9.93 23.70 4.41
C SER A 214 -10.12 22.46 3.52
N PHE A 215 -9.68 22.53 2.27
CA PHE A 215 -9.70 21.39 1.36
C PHE A 215 -8.87 20.22 1.86
N ALA A 216 -7.70 20.49 2.47
CA ALA A 216 -6.86 19.44 3.05
C ALA A 216 -7.55 18.73 4.23
N ILE A 217 -8.28 19.45 5.07
CA ILE A 217 -9.07 18.87 6.17
C ILE A 217 -10.19 17.99 5.60
N ALA A 218 -10.95 18.49 4.63
CA ALA A 218 -12.00 17.72 3.96
C ALA A 218 -11.45 16.45 3.28
N LEU A 219 -10.26 16.53 2.66
CA LEU A 219 -9.58 15.36 2.10
C LEU A 219 -9.17 14.33 3.16
N GLN A 220 -8.77 14.74 4.36
CA GLN A 220 -8.42 13.79 5.43
C GLN A 220 -9.64 12.98 5.86
N ILE A 221 -10.80 13.63 6.01
CA ILE A 221 -12.06 12.95 6.33
C ILE A 221 -12.44 11.99 5.19
N SER A 222 -12.42 12.46 3.96
CA SER A 222 -12.71 11.64 2.78
C SER A 222 -11.78 10.43 2.68
N ASN A 223 -10.49 10.60 2.96
CA ASN A 223 -9.51 9.52 2.96
C ASN A 223 -9.77 8.49 4.06
N ALA A 224 -10.22 8.91 5.25
CA ALA A 224 -10.60 7.99 6.31
C ALA A 224 -11.74 7.06 5.86
N PHE A 225 -12.83 7.60 5.30
CA PHE A 225 -13.92 6.80 4.75
C PHE A 225 -13.50 5.91 3.59
N THR A 226 -12.67 6.44 2.69
CA THR A 226 -12.13 5.68 1.56
C THR A 226 -11.27 4.50 2.03
N THR A 227 -10.47 4.70 3.08
CA THR A 227 -9.63 3.64 3.66
C THR A 227 -10.48 2.53 4.27
N LEU A 228 -11.51 2.88 5.04
CA LEU A 228 -12.46 1.91 5.60
C LEU A 228 -13.14 1.10 4.49
N SER A 229 -13.60 1.77 3.44
CA SER A 229 -14.25 1.13 2.28
C SER A 229 -13.28 0.20 1.54
N ASN A 230 -12.05 0.64 1.31
CA ASN A 230 -11.03 -0.15 0.61
C ASN A 230 -10.65 -1.42 1.39
N ASN A 231 -10.55 -1.35 2.73
CA ASN A 231 -10.25 -2.51 3.56
C ASN A 231 -11.34 -3.58 3.46
N MET A 232 -12.62 -3.17 3.40
CA MET A 232 -13.73 -4.09 3.20
C MET A 232 -13.71 -4.73 1.81
N VAL A 233 -13.47 -3.92 0.77
CA VAL A 233 -13.34 -4.43 -0.59
C VAL A 233 -12.17 -5.40 -0.70
N LEU A 234 -11.04 -5.11 -0.04
CA LEU A 234 -9.87 -5.96 -0.02
C LEU A 234 -10.18 -7.36 0.55
N ALA A 235 -10.99 -7.43 1.61
CA ALA A 235 -11.38 -8.70 2.23
C ALA A 235 -12.31 -9.55 1.34
N VAL A 236 -13.23 -8.94 0.60
CA VAL A 236 -14.24 -9.66 -0.20
C VAL A 236 -13.78 -9.94 -1.63
N ARG A 237 -12.86 -9.15 -2.16
CA ARG A 237 -12.36 -9.24 -3.56
C ARG A 237 -11.90 -10.63 -3.96
N PRO A 238 -11.05 -11.36 -3.20
CA PRO A 238 -10.60 -12.69 -3.61
C PRO A 238 -11.74 -13.68 -3.77
N ALA A 239 -12.69 -13.69 -2.83
CA ALA A 239 -13.87 -14.55 -2.90
C ALA A 239 -14.74 -14.25 -4.13
N MET A 240 -14.95 -12.97 -4.46
CA MET A 240 -15.68 -12.58 -5.68
C MET A 240 -14.97 -13.05 -6.95
N ILE A 241 -13.64 -12.90 -7.04
CA ILE A 241 -12.87 -13.32 -8.22
C ILE A 241 -12.92 -14.83 -8.38
N LYS A 242 -12.81 -15.59 -7.28
CA LYS A 242 -12.94 -17.06 -7.30
C LYS A 242 -14.32 -17.50 -7.77
N SER A 243 -15.39 -16.96 -7.18
CA SER A 243 -16.77 -17.28 -7.59
C SER A 243 -17.02 -17.00 -9.07
N TYR A 244 -16.47 -15.88 -9.57
CA TYR A 244 -16.53 -15.58 -10.99
C TYR A 244 -15.79 -16.62 -11.85
N ALA A 245 -14.61 -17.06 -11.43
CA ALA A 245 -13.82 -18.08 -12.13
C ALA A 245 -14.49 -19.46 -12.08
N GLU A 246 -15.17 -19.79 -10.97
CA GLU A 246 -15.97 -21.03 -10.81
C GLU A 246 -17.30 -20.99 -11.55
N LYS A 247 -17.71 -19.81 -12.10
CA LYS A 247 -19.01 -19.57 -12.73
C LYS A 247 -20.19 -19.77 -11.76
N ASP A 248 -19.97 -19.59 -10.46
CA ASP A 248 -21.03 -19.60 -9.45
C ASP A 248 -21.67 -18.22 -9.34
N GLU A 249 -22.56 -17.93 -10.28
CA GLU A 249 -23.27 -16.65 -10.34
C GLU A 249 -24.12 -16.39 -9.10
N ARG A 250 -24.68 -17.44 -8.49
CA ARG A 250 -25.53 -17.30 -7.30
C ARG A 250 -24.73 -16.81 -6.10
N TYR A 251 -23.59 -17.42 -5.86
CA TYR A 251 -22.71 -17.03 -4.75
C TYR A 251 -22.08 -15.65 -5.01
N LEU A 252 -21.71 -15.36 -6.25
CA LEU A 252 -21.20 -14.04 -6.64
C LEU A 252 -22.24 -12.93 -6.38
N GLN A 253 -23.51 -13.13 -6.76
CA GLN A 253 -24.58 -12.17 -6.49
C GLN A 253 -24.84 -12.00 -4.99
N LEU A 254 -24.76 -13.09 -4.23
CA LEU A 254 -24.90 -13.05 -2.77
C LEU A 254 -23.79 -12.22 -2.12
N LEU A 255 -22.53 -12.49 -2.48
CA LEU A 255 -21.36 -11.73 -2.01
C LEU A 255 -21.48 -10.24 -2.35
N PHE A 256 -21.85 -9.93 -3.59
CA PHE A 256 -22.03 -8.56 -4.06
C PHE A 256 -23.12 -7.83 -3.28
N SER A 257 -24.29 -8.46 -3.14
CA SER A 257 -25.43 -7.86 -2.44
C SER A 257 -25.17 -7.68 -0.96
N PHE A 258 -24.55 -8.68 -0.32
CA PHE A 258 -24.18 -8.61 1.09
C PHE A 258 -23.15 -7.53 1.35
N SER A 259 -22.09 -7.49 0.56
CA SER A 259 -21.01 -6.50 0.70
C SER A 259 -21.51 -5.07 0.53
N ASN A 260 -22.38 -4.83 -0.49
CA ASN A 260 -22.95 -3.51 -0.72
C ASN A 260 -23.88 -3.07 0.42
N LYS A 261 -24.75 -3.96 0.91
CA LYS A 261 -25.64 -3.66 2.04
C LYS A 261 -24.85 -3.39 3.31
N PHE A 262 -23.85 -4.24 3.61
CA PHE A 262 -23.02 -4.08 4.78
C PHE A 262 -22.23 -2.77 4.73
N MET A 263 -21.61 -2.47 3.59
CA MET A 263 -20.88 -1.22 3.38
C MET A 263 -21.76 -0.01 3.54
N TYR A 264 -22.97 -0.05 2.95
CA TYR A 264 -23.94 1.05 3.05
C TYR A 264 -24.30 1.34 4.50
N TYR A 265 -24.73 0.31 5.27
CA TYR A 265 -25.11 0.51 6.66
C TYR A 265 -23.93 0.91 7.53
N PHE A 266 -22.75 0.33 7.31
CA PHE A 266 -21.53 0.66 8.04
C PHE A 266 -21.14 2.13 7.85
N LEU A 267 -21.13 2.59 6.61
CA LEU A 267 -20.82 4.00 6.29
C LEU A 267 -21.92 4.95 6.78
N LEU A 268 -23.17 4.52 6.78
CA LEU A 268 -24.28 5.32 7.29
C LEU A 268 -24.18 5.51 8.81
N ILE A 269 -23.87 4.45 9.56
CA ILE A 269 -23.72 4.52 11.02
C ILE A 269 -22.57 5.47 11.43
N ILE A 270 -21.49 5.47 10.68
CA ILE A 270 -20.34 6.35 10.98
C ILE A 270 -20.56 7.74 10.38
N GLY A 271 -21.03 7.81 9.15
CA GLY A 271 -21.15 9.07 8.39
C GLY A 271 -22.26 9.97 8.91
N LEU A 272 -23.39 9.41 9.34
CA LEU A 272 -24.53 10.21 9.82
C LEU A 272 -24.16 11.03 11.07
N PRO A 273 -23.58 10.45 12.14
CA PRO A 273 -23.11 11.27 13.26
C PRO A 273 -22.01 12.26 12.88
N MET A 274 -21.12 11.91 11.95
CA MET A 274 -20.09 12.84 11.47
C MET A 274 -20.69 14.05 10.75
N ILE A 275 -21.73 13.87 9.96
CA ILE A 275 -22.39 14.97 9.26
C ILE A 275 -23.17 15.87 10.23
N THR A 276 -23.87 15.26 11.21
CA THR A 276 -24.71 16.02 12.16
C THR A 276 -23.88 16.77 13.19
N GLU A 277 -22.77 16.19 13.64
CA GLU A 277 -21.93 16.73 14.73
C GLU A 277 -20.57 17.27 14.21
N MET A 278 -20.51 17.64 12.92
CA MET A 278 -19.28 18.11 12.29
C MET A 278 -18.60 19.27 13.05
N PRO A 279 -19.33 20.30 13.53
CA PRO A 279 -18.71 21.38 14.29
C PRO A 279 -18.07 20.92 15.62
N LEU A 280 -18.68 19.92 16.28
CA LEU A 280 -18.11 19.34 17.51
C LEU A 280 -16.86 18.53 17.19
N ILE A 281 -16.86 17.75 16.11
CA ILE A 281 -15.72 16.94 15.69
C ILE A 281 -14.54 17.83 15.30
N GLU A 282 -14.78 18.89 14.52
CA GLU A 282 -13.75 19.87 14.18
C GLU A 282 -13.15 20.52 15.42
N LYS A 283 -13.96 20.93 16.37
CA LYS A 283 -13.47 21.52 17.63
C LYS A 283 -12.65 20.55 18.45
N LEU A 284 -13.05 19.27 18.53
CA LEU A 284 -12.30 18.24 19.26
C LEU A 284 -10.98 17.87 18.56
N TRP A 285 -10.98 17.85 17.23
CA TRP A 285 -9.83 17.42 16.44
C TRP A 285 -8.81 18.54 16.22
N LEU A 286 -9.28 19.74 15.85
CA LEU A 286 -8.43 20.88 15.48
C LEU A 286 -8.26 21.90 16.63
N GLY A 287 -9.02 21.73 17.71
CA GLY A 287 -9.02 22.67 18.84
C GLY A 287 -9.72 23.98 18.51
N ASN A 288 -9.53 24.98 19.39
CA ASN A 288 -10.14 26.31 19.23
C ASN A 288 -9.36 27.23 18.27
N SER A 289 -8.33 26.72 17.60
CA SER A 289 -7.45 27.53 16.73
C SER A 289 -8.00 27.72 15.31
N VAL A 290 -9.08 27.03 14.96
CA VAL A 290 -9.71 27.16 13.65
C VAL A 290 -10.85 28.15 13.77
N ASN A 291 -10.69 29.33 13.18
CA ASN A 291 -11.78 30.30 13.05
C ASN A 291 -12.91 29.65 12.24
N HIS A 292 -14.15 29.77 12.72
CA HIS A 292 -15.38 29.23 12.10
C HIS A 292 -15.71 29.78 10.70
N GLU A 293 -14.75 30.42 10.06
CA GLU A 293 -14.86 31.00 8.69
C GLU A 293 -14.26 30.09 7.60
N ILE A 294 -13.94 28.83 7.95
CA ILE A 294 -13.41 27.87 6.98
C ILE A 294 -14.50 26.92 6.47
#